data_9bbfa769ad5745f20f926d96096ed838
#
_entry.id   9bbfa769ad5745f20f926d96096ed838
#
_cell.length_a   1.000
_cell.length_b   1.000
_cell.length_c   1.000
_cell.angle_alpha   90.00
_cell.angle_beta   90.00
_cell.angle_gamma   90.00
#
_symmetry.space_group_name_H-M   'P 1'
#
loop_
_entity.id
_entity.type
_entity.pdbx_description
1 polymer ?
#
loop_
_entity_poly.entity_id
_entity_poly.type
_entity_poly.pdbx_seq_one_letter_code
_entity_poly.pdbx_strand_id
1 'polypeptide(L)'
;MPAVPTGSYRLAEQIGGWAVFAEITLSAVARAEGQPLVTLDGNVQVDKEGRDIASIRFGAAYALGNIPKSECVGIVVHQLHSNPVDTTPAALAFATCHAVLACFNESPSVVPYFDRNTRCFVFPARGPKTNPSLCIMPQGD
;
A
#
# COMPACT_ATOMS: atom_id res chain seq x y z
N MET A 1 -23.15 -3.10 -16.23
CA MET A 1 -22.27 -2.31 -15.40
C MET A 1 -20.99 -3.10 -15.12
N PRO A 2 -19.86 -2.55 -15.44
CA PRO A 2 -18.63 -3.32 -15.16
C PRO A 2 -18.44 -3.53 -13.67
N ALA A 3 -17.88 -4.65 -13.33
CA ALA A 3 -17.55 -4.94 -11.95
C ALA A 3 -16.46 -3.97 -11.47
N VAL A 4 -16.56 -3.56 -10.21
CA VAL A 4 -15.52 -2.73 -9.59
C VAL A 4 -14.31 -3.62 -9.36
N PRO A 5 -13.13 -3.24 -9.85
CA PRO A 5 -11.94 -4.06 -9.62
C PRO A 5 -11.62 -4.12 -8.13
N THR A 6 -11.34 -5.32 -7.68
CA THR A 6 -10.99 -5.58 -6.28
C THR A 6 -9.65 -6.28 -6.24
N GLY A 7 -8.81 -5.85 -5.31
CA GLY A 7 -7.53 -6.46 -5.10
C GLY A 7 -7.26 -6.67 -3.63
N SER A 8 -6.44 -7.65 -3.33
CA SER A 8 -6.04 -7.89 -1.97
C SER A 8 -4.59 -8.32 -1.93
N TYR A 9 -3.97 -8.13 -0.79
CA TYR A 9 -2.60 -8.55 -0.57
C TYR A 9 -2.41 -8.89 0.89
N ARG A 10 -1.78 -10.02 1.12
CA ARG A 10 -1.45 -10.45 2.47
C ARG A 10 0.05 -10.56 2.59
N LEU A 11 0.60 -9.75 3.48
CA LEU A 11 2.00 -9.78 3.83
C LEU A 11 2.13 -10.49 5.18
N ALA A 12 2.83 -11.60 5.20
CA ALA A 12 3.08 -12.33 6.44
C ALA A 12 4.46 -12.95 6.33
N GLU A 13 5.43 -12.34 6.99
CA GLU A 13 6.82 -12.76 6.93
C GLU A 13 7.38 -12.87 8.33
N GLN A 14 8.27 -13.84 8.51
CA GLN A 14 9.01 -13.97 9.74
C GLN A 14 10.47 -14.21 9.40
N ILE A 15 11.34 -13.38 9.94
CA ILE A 15 12.76 -13.41 9.65
C ILE A 15 13.49 -13.36 10.99
N GLY A 16 14.06 -14.49 11.40
CA GLY A 16 14.65 -14.58 12.72
C GLY A 16 13.58 -14.35 13.78
N GLY A 17 13.85 -13.45 14.71
CA GLY A 17 12.88 -13.08 15.74
C GLY A 17 11.99 -11.93 15.35
N TRP A 18 12.00 -11.54 14.07
CA TRP A 18 11.25 -10.39 13.59
C TRP A 18 10.10 -10.84 12.71
N ALA A 19 8.93 -10.32 12.98
CA ALA A 19 7.73 -10.66 12.20
C ALA A 19 7.11 -9.39 11.65
N VAL A 20 6.50 -9.51 10.47
CA VAL A 20 5.78 -8.41 9.85
C VAL A 20 4.50 -8.94 9.24
N PHE A 21 3.42 -8.18 9.41
CA PHE A 21 2.11 -8.61 8.93
C PHE A 21 1.27 -7.41 8.52
N ALA A 22 0.58 -7.53 7.40
CA ALA A 22 -0.47 -6.61 6.98
C ALA A 22 -1.31 -7.28 5.92
N GLU A 23 -2.61 -7.16 6.02
CA GLU A 23 -3.52 -7.72 5.01
C GLU A 23 -4.57 -6.69 4.70
N ILE A 24 -4.79 -6.42 3.41
CA ILE A 24 -5.72 -5.39 2.98
C ILE A 24 -6.47 -5.87 1.75
N THR A 25 -7.77 -5.58 1.72
CA THR A 25 -8.62 -5.79 0.55
C THR A 25 -9.26 -4.45 0.20
N LEU A 26 -9.16 -4.08 -1.06
CA LEU A 26 -9.62 -2.78 -1.51
C LEU A 26 -10.17 -2.86 -2.93
N SER A 27 -10.83 -1.78 -3.34
CA SER A 27 -11.38 -1.66 -4.68
C SER A 27 -10.97 -0.33 -5.28
N ALA A 28 -10.85 -0.31 -6.59
CA ALA A 28 -10.63 0.92 -7.33
C ALA A 28 -11.98 1.41 -7.85
N VAL A 29 -12.27 2.69 -7.61
CA VAL A 29 -13.55 3.29 -7.98
C VAL A 29 -13.27 4.61 -8.69
N ALA A 30 -14.29 5.14 -9.38
CA ALA A 30 -14.17 6.47 -9.95
C ALA A 30 -14.16 7.48 -8.80
N ARG A 31 -13.28 8.46 -8.90
CA ARG A 31 -13.14 9.50 -7.89
C ARG A 31 -13.53 10.85 -8.48
N ALA A 32 -14.46 11.51 -7.83
CA ALA A 32 -14.85 12.86 -8.21
C ALA A 32 -13.84 13.86 -7.69
N GLU A 33 -13.76 15.00 -8.36
CA GLU A 33 -12.88 16.07 -7.92
C GLU A 33 -13.25 16.52 -6.51
N GLY A 34 -12.24 16.72 -5.69
CA GLY A 34 -12.43 17.13 -4.31
C GLY A 34 -12.62 16.00 -3.33
N GLN A 35 -12.75 14.77 -3.81
CA GLN A 35 -12.86 13.63 -2.91
C GLN A 35 -11.49 13.09 -2.54
N PRO A 36 -11.35 12.52 -1.33
CA PRO A 36 -10.06 11.96 -0.94
C PRO A 36 -9.69 10.76 -1.79
N LEU A 37 -8.39 10.54 -1.92
CA LEU A 37 -7.88 9.39 -2.67
C LEU A 37 -8.33 8.07 -2.06
N VAL A 38 -8.31 7.99 -0.74
CA VAL A 38 -8.62 6.76 -0.02
C VAL A 38 -9.81 7.01 0.89
N THR A 39 -10.81 6.13 0.81
CA THR A 39 -11.93 6.10 1.74
C THR A 39 -12.00 4.73 2.37
N LEU A 40 -12.59 4.66 3.55
CA LEU A 40 -12.72 3.43 4.30
C LEU A 40 -14.18 3.00 4.33
N ASP A 41 -14.41 1.74 4.04
CA ASP A 41 -15.72 1.14 4.29
C ASP A 41 -16.02 1.22 5.78
N GLY A 42 -17.29 1.33 6.14
CA GLY A 42 -17.68 1.58 7.52
C GLY A 42 -17.22 0.54 8.52
N ASN A 43 -16.87 -0.65 8.06
CA ASN A 43 -16.43 -1.72 8.97
C ASN A 43 -14.92 -1.73 9.18
N VAL A 44 -14.18 -0.90 8.47
CA VAL A 44 -12.72 -0.89 8.58
C VAL A 44 -12.32 -0.07 9.79
N GLN A 45 -11.45 -0.64 10.62
CA GLN A 45 -10.93 0.04 11.80
C GLN A 45 -9.47 0.39 11.60
N VAL A 46 -9.13 1.63 11.90
CA VAL A 46 -7.78 2.15 11.80
C VAL A 46 -7.42 2.81 13.11
N ASP A 47 -6.15 3.12 13.28
CA ASP A 47 -5.67 3.78 14.49
C ASP A 47 -6.22 5.22 14.57
N LYS A 48 -6.34 5.70 15.81
CA LYS A 48 -6.95 7.01 16.06
C LYS A 48 -6.07 8.16 15.59
N GLU A 49 -4.78 7.96 15.53
CA GLU A 49 -3.83 9.00 15.15
C GLU A 49 -3.75 9.19 13.64
N GLY A 50 -4.40 8.33 12.87
CA GLY A 50 -4.39 8.47 11.43
C GLY A 50 -3.15 7.94 10.74
N ARG A 51 -2.30 7.20 11.44
CA ARG A 51 -1.10 6.64 10.83
C ARG A 51 -1.43 5.59 9.79
N ASP A 52 -2.44 4.78 10.06
CA ASP A 52 -2.85 3.74 9.11
C ASP A 52 -3.35 4.36 7.81
N ILE A 53 -4.19 5.39 7.91
CA ILE A 53 -4.71 6.00 6.69
C ILE A 53 -3.60 6.70 5.91
N ALA A 54 -2.64 7.28 6.60
CA ALA A 54 -1.50 7.91 5.91
C ALA A 54 -0.67 6.87 5.17
N SER A 55 -0.45 5.70 5.79
CA SER A 55 0.29 4.61 5.16
C SER A 55 -0.45 4.07 3.94
N ILE A 56 -1.75 3.90 4.06
CA ILE A 56 -2.58 3.43 2.97
C ILE A 56 -2.56 4.44 1.82
N ARG A 57 -2.66 5.73 2.13
CA ARG A 57 -2.58 6.77 1.11
C ARG A 57 -1.25 6.74 0.37
N PHE A 58 -0.18 6.58 1.10
CA PHE A 58 1.15 6.52 0.48
C PHE A 58 1.24 5.34 -0.48
N GLY A 59 0.84 4.16 -0.02
CA GLY A 59 0.90 2.96 -0.87
C GLY A 59 0.02 3.07 -2.09
N ALA A 60 -1.20 3.59 -1.91
CA ALA A 60 -2.13 3.77 -3.02
C ALA A 60 -1.59 4.78 -4.04
N ALA A 61 -1.10 5.92 -3.55
CA ALA A 61 -0.57 6.94 -4.46
C ALA A 61 0.65 6.42 -5.21
N TYR A 62 1.51 5.69 -4.53
CA TYR A 62 2.68 5.11 -5.19
C TYR A 62 2.27 4.16 -6.29
N ALA A 63 1.31 3.28 -6.01
CA ALA A 63 0.85 2.30 -7.00
C ALA A 63 0.19 2.99 -8.18
N LEU A 64 -0.72 3.95 -7.91
CA LEU A 64 -1.44 4.64 -8.97
C LEU A 64 -0.50 5.45 -9.85
N GLY A 65 0.57 5.95 -9.28
CA GLY A 65 1.59 6.67 -10.04
C GLY A 65 2.30 5.77 -11.05
N ASN A 66 2.23 4.46 -10.88
CA ASN A 66 2.81 3.48 -11.81
C ASN A 66 1.80 2.94 -12.81
N ILE A 67 0.55 3.36 -12.72
CA ILE A 67 -0.51 2.85 -13.58
C ILE A 67 -0.96 3.98 -14.51
N PRO A 68 -0.83 3.79 -15.82
CA PRO A 68 -1.27 4.83 -16.75
C PRO A 68 -2.77 5.09 -16.62
N LYS A 69 -3.16 6.35 -16.79
CA LYS A 69 -4.56 6.76 -16.84
C LYS A 69 -5.31 6.51 -15.54
N SER A 70 -4.63 6.75 -14.42
CA SER A 70 -5.22 6.49 -13.11
C SER A 70 -5.61 7.77 -12.36
N GLU A 71 -5.65 8.93 -13.03
CA GLU A 71 -5.87 10.23 -12.36
C GLU A 71 -7.22 10.33 -11.68
N CYS A 72 -8.22 9.66 -12.22
CA CYS A 72 -9.57 9.74 -11.70
C CYS A 72 -9.95 8.53 -10.87
N VAL A 73 -8.98 7.86 -10.29
CA VAL A 73 -9.21 6.65 -9.52
C VAL A 73 -9.16 6.96 -8.03
N GLY A 74 -10.14 6.44 -7.30
CA GLY A 74 -10.13 6.42 -5.85
C GLY A 74 -10.03 5.00 -5.35
N ILE A 75 -9.64 4.86 -4.09
CA ILE A 75 -9.47 3.56 -3.46
C ILE A 75 -10.42 3.47 -2.28
N VAL A 76 -11.17 2.38 -2.22
CA VAL A 76 -12.04 2.09 -1.09
C VAL A 76 -11.49 0.84 -0.39
N VAL A 77 -11.15 0.98 0.88
CA VAL A 77 -10.64 -0.13 1.67
C VAL A 77 -11.84 -0.87 2.28
N HIS A 78 -11.96 -2.14 1.97
CA HIS A 78 -13.08 -2.98 2.46
C HIS A 78 -12.70 -3.79 3.68
N GLN A 79 -11.47 -4.26 3.76
CA GLN A 79 -11.00 -5.05 4.87
C GLN A 79 -9.56 -4.68 5.17
N LEU A 80 -9.25 -4.61 6.44
CA LEU A 80 -7.90 -4.35 6.91
C LEU A 80 -7.66 -5.22 8.14
N HIS A 81 -6.65 -6.08 8.05
CA HIS A 81 -6.19 -6.87 9.16
C HIS A 81 -4.80 -6.43 9.53
N SER A 82 -4.66 -5.88 10.71
CA SER A 82 -3.39 -5.37 11.19
C SER A 82 -3.14 -5.88 12.59
N ASN A 83 -1.88 -5.83 12.99
CA ASN A 83 -1.42 -6.28 14.29
C ASN A 83 -0.62 -5.14 14.90
N PRO A 84 -0.95 -4.67 16.11
CA PRO A 84 -0.25 -3.53 16.67
C PRO A 84 1.26 -3.71 16.78
N VAL A 85 1.72 -4.95 16.90
CA VAL A 85 3.14 -5.24 17.05
C VAL A 85 3.82 -5.41 15.69
N ASP A 86 3.17 -6.14 14.77
CA ASP A 86 3.81 -6.59 13.54
C ASP A 86 3.46 -5.73 12.33
N THR A 87 2.44 -4.87 12.41
CA THR A 87 2.07 -4.02 11.29
C THR A 87 2.72 -2.65 11.46
N THR A 88 3.79 -2.44 10.69
CA THR A 88 4.45 -1.15 10.66
C THR A 88 3.84 -0.28 9.57
N PRO A 89 4.04 1.05 9.61
CA PRO A 89 3.58 1.90 8.52
C PRO A 89 4.12 1.47 7.16
N ALA A 90 5.38 1.05 7.11
CA ALA A 90 5.98 0.60 5.85
C ALA A 90 5.33 -0.70 5.37
N ALA A 91 5.03 -1.63 6.27
CA ALA A 91 4.37 -2.88 5.90
C ALA A 91 2.99 -2.61 5.32
N LEU A 92 2.24 -1.71 5.95
CA LEU A 92 0.90 -1.40 5.49
C LEU A 92 0.93 -0.68 4.14
N ALA A 93 1.87 0.25 3.95
CA ALA A 93 2.03 0.92 2.67
C ALA A 93 2.41 -0.07 1.58
N PHE A 94 3.29 -1.01 1.89
CA PHE A 94 3.72 -2.05 0.97
C PHE A 94 2.55 -2.92 0.54
N ALA A 95 1.77 -3.40 1.52
CA ALA A 95 0.62 -4.25 1.22
C ALA A 95 -0.43 -3.49 0.38
N THR A 96 -0.67 -2.22 0.73
CA THR A 96 -1.62 -1.41 -0.01
C THR A 96 -1.20 -1.23 -1.46
N CYS A 97 0.08 -0.94 -1.68
CA CYS A 97 0.59 -0.77 -3.03
C CYS A 97 0.33 -2.02 -3.87
N HIS A 98 0.68 -3.19 -3.33
CA HIS A 98 0.48 -4.43 -4.08
C HIS A 98 -0.99 -4.77 -4.27
N ALA A 99 -1.84 -4.43 -3.32
CA ALA A 99 -3.28 -4.65 -3.49
C ALA A 99 -3.84 -3.77 -4.60
N VAL A 100 -3.39 -2.52 -4.69
CA VAL A 100 -3.83 -1.63 -5.77
C VAL A 100 -3.36 -2.15 -7.12
N LEU A 101 -2.11 -2.58 -7.21
CA LEU A 101 -1.61 -3.17 -8.46
C LEU A 101 -2.44 -4.39 -8.86
N ALA A 102 -2.86 -5.19 -7.88
CA ALA A 102 -3.68 -6.36 -8.16
C ALA A 102 -5.06 -5.95 -8.72
N CYS A 103 -5.64 -4.85 -8.23
CA CYS A 103 -6.90 -4.34 -8.77
C CYS A 103 -6.83 -4.11 -10.27
N PHE A 104 -5.70 -3.62 -10.74
CA PHE A 104 -5.54 -3.27 -12.14
C PHE A 104 -4.84 -4.36 -12.94
N ASN A 105 -4.51 -5.47 -12.29
CA ASN A 105 -3.79 -6.56 -12.92
C ASN A 105 -2.51 -6.05 -13.58
N GLU A 106 -1.79 -5.17 -12.89
CA GLU A 106 -0.58 -4.55 -13.39
C GLU A 106 0.64 -5.15 -12.74
N SER A 107 1.69 -5.30 -13.53
CA SER A 107 2.98 -5.79 -13.04
C SER A 107 4.07 -4.88 -13.58
N PRO A 108 4.18 -3.66 -13.04
CA PRO A 108 5.20 -2.75 -13.54
C PRO A 108 6.60 -3.30 -13.29
N SER A 109 7.55 -2.86 -14.09
CA SER A 109 8.93 -3.32 -13.97
C SER A 109 9.59 -2.89 -12.66
N VAL A 110 9.08 -1.82 -12.06
CA VAL A 110 9.60 -1.31 -10.80
C VAL A 110 8.48 -1.38 -9.77
N VAL A 111 8.65 -2.24 -8.78
CA VAL A 111 7.67 -2.43 -7.71
C VAL A 111 8.36 -2.38 -6.37
N PRO A 112 7.63 -2.04 -5.31
CA PRO A 112 8.21 -2.15 -3.98
C PRO A 112 8.59 -3.58 -3.65
N TYR A 113 9.65 -3.72 -2.90
CA TYR A 113 10.10 -5.03 -2.46
C TYR A 113 10.63 -4.94 -1.04
N PHE A 114 10.77 -6.11 -0.41
CA PHE A 114 11.32 -6.20 0.93
C PHE A 114 12.77 -6.65 0.84
N ASP A 115 13.67 -5.84 1.41
CA ASP A 115 15.10 -6.16 1.47
C ASP A 115 15.36 -6.87 2.78
N ARG A 116 15.66 -8.18 2.71
CA ARG A 116 15.86 -8.97 3.90
C ARG A 116 17.14 -8.61 4.63
N ASN A 117 18.12 -8.09 3.91
CA ASN A 117 19.39 -7.72 4.53
C ASN A 117 19.25 -6.51 5.44
N THR A 118 18.53 -5.51 4.98
CA THR A 118 18.31 -4.28 5.75
C THR A 118 17.03 -4.31 6.54
N ARG A 119 16.15 -5.28 6.28
CA ARG A 119 14.83 -5.40 6.89
C ARG A 119 13.96 -4.18 6.62
N CYS A 120 14.11 -3.64 5.40
CA CYS A 120 13.36 -2.46 4.98
C CYS A 120 12.49 -2.79 3.80
N PHE A 121 11.33 -2.14 3.75
CA PHE A 121 10.52 -2.12 2.56
C PHE A 121 11.02 -1.00 1.68
N VAL A 122 11.35 -1.33 0.45
CA VAL A 122 11.97 -0.39 -0.47
C VAL A 122 10.94 0.00 -1.53
N PHE A 123 10.73 1.31 -1.66
CA PHE A 123 9.85 1.88 -2.68
C PHE A 123 10.72 2.60 -3.70
N PRO A 124 11.14 1.90 -4.77
CA PRO A 124 12.09 2.50 -5.70
C PRO A 124 11.54 3.75 -6.36
N ALA A 125 12.39 4.72 -6.60
CA ALA A 125 12.04 5.89 -7.36
C ALA A 125 11.83 5.51 -8.82
N ARG A 126 10.96 6.26 -9.49
CA ARG A 126 10.65 6.04 -10.89
C ARG A 126 11.26 7.12 -11.74
N GLY A 127 11.41 6.81 -13.03
CA GLY A 127 11.89 7.78 -13.98
C GLY A 127 13.39 7.73 -14.16
N PRO A 128 13.91 8.62 -15.00
CA PRO A 128 15.32 8.60 -15.33
C PRO A 128 16.23 9.08 -14.21
N LYS A 129 15.70 9.81 -13.26
CA LYS A 129 16.48 10.26 -12.11
C LYS A 129 16.57 9.14 -11.11
N THR A 130 17.77 8.75 -10.81
CA THR A 130 17.98 7.75 -9.79
C THR A 130 18.03 8.43 -8.45
N ASN A 131 16.98 8.32 -7.73
CA ASN A 131 16.99 8.67 -6.32
C ASN A 131 17.35 7.44 -5.53
N PRO A 132 17.91 7.60 -4.35
CA PRO A 132 18.11 6.43 -3.50
C PRO A 132 16.76 5.80 -3.21
N SER A 133 16.78 4.49 -3.05
CA SER A 133 15.56 3.79 -2.67
C SER A 133 15.03 4.35 -1.37
N LEU A 134 13.72 4.49 -1.31
CA LEU A 134 13.08 5.03 -0.14
C LEU A 134 12.76 3.90 0.83
N CYS A 135 13.40 3.94 1.97
CA CYS A 135 13.12 3.00 3.04
C CYS A 135 12.25 3.71 4.07
N ILE A 136 10.98 3.36 4.12
CA ILE A 136 10.02 4.02 5.02
C ILE A 136 9.80 3.23 6.30
N MET A 137 10.44 2.09 6.42
CA MET A 137 10.42 1.34 7.66
C MET A 137 11.34 2.04 8.65
N PRO A 138 10.93 2.21 9.91
CA PRO A 138 11.83 2.83 10.87
C PRO A 138 13.13 2.07 10.95
N GLN A 139 14.22 2.82 10.86
CA GLN A 139 15.51 2.22 11.04
C GLN A 139 15.66 1.87 12.50
N GLY A 140 16.15 0.69 12.78
CA GLY A 140 16.44 0.32 14.15
C GLY A 140 17.73 0.96 14.59
N ASP A 141 17.69 2.22 14.71
CA ASP A 141 18.88 2.97 15.07
C ASP A 141 19.29 2.77 16.49
#